data_b1042168aee115077fbba56393e3eb0e
#
_entry.id   b1042168aee115077fbba56393e3eb0e
#
_cell.length_a   1.000
_cell.length_b   1.000
_cell.length_c   1.000
_cell.angle_alpha   90.00
_cell.angle_beta   90.00
_cell.angle_gamma   90.00
#
_symmetry.space_group_name_H-M   'P 1'
#
loop_
_entity.id
_entity.type
_entity.pdbx_description
1 polymer ?
#
loop_
_entity_poly.entity_id
_entity_poly.type
_entity_poly.pdbx_seq_one_letter_code
_entity_poly.pdbx_strand_id
1 'polypeptide(L)'
;MKLLTFLDGDGQRLGRLLDDGETVVDLTAGGSPLLAGMLAYLDGGAAAREAAAAASGPTRALDELTLLAPLPRPRSIRDCMVFEQHIVQATRTVTRSKMGPFEPLARPFLRLSKVWYEQPIFYKSNRFSVVGPEADVRMPAATEKFDYELEWAIVVGREGRDIPRERAFEHIAGFTIFDDFTARDIQMREMKARLGPAKGKDFDTGNALGPYLVTPDEIPDPYALTMIARINGEEWSRGTTADMHHRWEDVIVHLSRDETLYPGEVVGSGTVGGGCGLELGRYLKAGDVVELEVEGIGVLRNRVVAG
;
A
#
# COMPACT_ATOMS: atom_id res chain seq x y z
N MET A 1 -10.26 -14.30 5.06
CA MET A 1 -11.14 -13.93 3.93
C MET A 1 -10.43 -12.93 3.03
N LYS A 2 -10.66 -13.00 1.70
CA LYS A 2 -10.25 -11.97 0.74
C LYS A 2 -11.47 -11.12 0.37
N LEU A 3 -11.47 -9.86 0.78
CA LEU A 3 -12.55 -8.91 0.53
C LEU A 3 -12.16 -7.94 -0.58
N LEU A 4 -13.11 -7.55 -1.41
CA LEU A 4 -12.90 -6.66 -2.54
C LEU A 4 -14.05 -5.67 -2.69
N THR A 5 -13.77 -4.57 -3.37
CA THR A 5 -14.80 -3.62 -3.81
C THR A 5 -14.85 -3.66 -5.33
N PHE A 6 -16.06 -3.74 -5.89
CA PHE A 6 -16.28 -3.77 -7.34
C PHE A 6 -17.40 -2.86 -7.76
N LEU A 7 -17.45 -2.52 -9.05
CA LEU A 7 -18.52 -1.74 -9.66
C LEU A 7 -19.68 -2.66 -10.12
N ASP A 8 -20.90 -2.23 -9.87
CA ASP A 8 -22.13 -2.82 -10.45
C ASP A 8 -23.06 -1.66 -10.87
N GLY A 9 -23.10 -1.39 -12.16
CA GLY A 9 -23.64 -0.13 -12.67
C GLY A 9 -22.86 1.07 -12.13
N ASP A 10 -23.55 2.06 -11.56
CA ASP A 10 -22.93 3.24 -10.95
C ASP A 10 -22.61 3.07 -9.45
N GLY A 11 -22.87 1.88 -8.90
CA GLY A 11 -22.72 1.58 -7.47
C GLY A 11 -21.46 0.81 -7.13
N GLN A 12 -20.89 1.09 -5.94
CA GLN A 12 -19.82 0.28 -5.36
C GLN A 12 -20.42 -0.82 -4.51
N ARG A 13 -19.90 -2.04 -4.63
CA ARG A 13 -20.36 -3.21 -3.89
C ARG A 13 -19.19 -3.89 -3.19
N LEU A 14 -19.48 -4.46 -2.04
CA LEU A 14 -18.56 -5.29 -1.28
C LEU A 14 -18.71 -6.75 -1.73
N GLY A 15 -17.60 -7.41 -2.03
CA GLY A 15 -17.53 -8.82 -2.38
C GLY A 15 -16.56 -9.60 -1.50
N ARG A 16 -16.77 -10.90 -1.43
CA ARG A 16 -15.87 -11.87 -0.83
C ARG A 16 -15.45 -12.88 -1.89
N LEU A 17 -14.16 -12.96 -2.18
CA LEU A 17 -13.59 -13.99 -3.04
C LEU A 17 -13.63 -15.35 -2.31
N LEU A 18 -14.07 -16.39 -3.00
CA LEU A 18 -14.08 -17.76 -2.50
C LEU A 18 -12.70 -18.41 -2.68
N ASP A 19 -12.52 -19.58 -2.05
CA ASP A 19 -11.26 -20.33 -2.04
C ASP A 19 -10.86 -20.88 -3.42
N ASP A 20 -11.79 -20.92 -4.38
CA ASP A 20 -11.50 -21.26 -5.78
C ASP A 20 -10.69 -20.17 -6.51
N GLY A 21 -10.62 -18.96 -5.93
CA GLY A 21 -9.91 -17.83 -6.51
C GLY A 21 -10.60 -17.18 -7.72
N GLU A 22 -11.79 -17.62 -8.10
CA GLU A 22 -12.50 -17.21 -9.31
C GLU A 22 -13.92 -16.69 -9.03
N THR A 23 -14.54 -17.15 -7.94
CA THR A 23 -15.93 -16.82 -7.60
C THR A 23 -16.01 -15.78 -6.50
N VAL A 24 -16.79 -14.72 -6.74
CA VAL A 24 -17.05 -13.65 -5.77
C VAL A 24 -18.50 -13.71 -5.30
N VAL A 25 -18.70 -13.79 -3.98
CA VAL A 25 -20.02 -13.60 -3.35
C VAL A 25 -20.26 -12.10 -3.19
N ASP A 26 -21.38 -11.61 -3.72
CA ASP A 26 -21.83 -10.22 -3.54
C ASP A 26 -22.45 -10.05 -2.15
N LEU A 27 -21.68 -9.51 -1.24
CA LEU A 27 -22.08 -9.30 0.15
C LEU A 27 -23.11 -8.18 0.31
N THR A 28 -23.08 -7.19 -0.60
CA THR A 28 -24.02 -6.05 -0.58
C THR A 28 -25.42 -6.45 -0.97
N ALA A 29 -25.59 -7.49 -1.79
CA ALA A 29 -26.89 -7.95 -2.28
C ALA A 29 -27.87 -8.38 -1.19
N GLY A 30 -27.34 -8.82 -0.03
CA GLY A 30 -28.16 -9.20 1.13
C GLY A 30 -28.83 -8.04 1.88
N GLY A 31 -28.54 -6.79 1.52
CA GLY A 31 -29.14 -5.58 2.10
C GLY A 31 -28.75 -5.31 3.57
N SER A 32 -27.75 -6.03 4.09
CA SER A 32 -27.27 -5.78 5.46
C SER A 32 -26.55 -4.42 5.56
N PRO A 33 -26.93 -3.53 6.48
CA PRO A 33 -26.22 -2.27 6.69
C PRO A 33 -24.72 -2.46 7.00
N LEU A 34 -24.35 -3.56 7.65
CA LEU A 34 -22.95 -3.92 7.97
C LEU A 34 -22.12 -4.25 6.74
N LEU A 35 -22.75 -4.62 5.63
CA LEU A 35 -22.12 -5.05 4.38
C LEU A 35 -22.45 -4.12 3.21
N ALA A 36 -22.90 -2.90 3.48
CA ALA A 36 -23.25 -1.91 2.47
C ALA A 36 -22.03 -1.40 1.67
N GLY A 37 -20.83 -1.70 2.11
CA GLY A 37 -19.56 -1.39 1.47
C GLY A 37 -18.40 -1.59 2.44
N MET A 38 -17.17 -1.40 1.97
CA MET A 38 -15.98 -1.69 2.77
C MET A 38 -15.91 -0.86 4.07
N LEU A 39 -16.24 0.44 4.03
CA LEU A 39 -16.24 1.25 5.26
C LEU A 39 -17.30 0.77 6.27
N ALA A 40 -18.50 0.39 5.81
CA ALA A 40 -19.53 -0.15 6.69
C ALA A 40 -19.08 -1.48 7.33
N TYR A 41 -18.39 -2.34 6.55
CA TYR A 41 -17.79 -3.57 7.06
C TYR A 41 -16.74 -3.28 8.14
N LEU A 42 -15.84 -2.34 7.91
CA LEU A 42 -14.79 -1.96 8.86
C LEU A 42 -15.37 -1.37 10.15
N ASP A 43 -16.35 -0.47 10.03
CA ASP A 43 -17.05 0.13 11.18
C ASP A 43 -17.86 -0.90 11.98
N GLY A 44 -18.40 -1.91 11.31
CA GLY A 44 -19.16 -2.99 11.93
C GLY A 44 -18.33 -4.01 12.73
N GLY A 45 -17.00 -3.98 12.56
CA GLY A 45 -16.05 -4.79 13.33
C GLY A 45 -16.38 -6.29 13.32
N ALA A 46 -16.40 -6.93 14.49
CA ALA A 46 -16.63 -8.37 14.63
C ALA A 46 -17.98 -8.81 14.04
N ALA A 47 -19.06 -8.06 14.27
CA ALA A 47 -20.37 -8.38 13.75
C ALA A 47 -20.43 -8.37 12.21
N ALA A 48 -19.76 -7.40 11.58
CA ALA A 48 -19.66 -7.35 10.13
C ALA A 48 -18.79 -8.49 9.59
N ARG A 49 -17.72 -8.86 10.29
CA ARG A 49 -16.86 -10.00 9.92
C ARG A 49 -17.63 -11.32 9.96
N GLU A 50 -18.40 -11.57 11.02
CA GLU A 50 -19.27 -12.74 11.14
C GLU A 50 -20.33 -12.76 10.04
N ALA A 51 -21.00 -11.63 9.81
CA ALA A 51 -21.97 -11.49 8.74
C ALA A 51 -21.38 -11.77 7.35
N ALA A 52 -20.19 -11.24 7.05
CA ALA A 52 -19.49 -11.45 5.78
C ALA A 52 -19.06 -12.92 5.60
N ALA A 53 -18.61 -13.59 6.67
CA ALA A 53 -18.23 -15.00 6.63
C ALA A 53 -19.44 -15.93 6.40
N ALA A 54 -20.59 -15.61 7.02
CA ALA A 54 -21.83 -16.39 6.90
C ALA A 54 -22.65 -16.05 5.65
N ALA A 55 -22.36 -14.96 4.97
CA ALA A 55 -23.15 -14.50 3.84
C ALA A 55 -23.13 -15.52 2.69
N SER A 56 -24.32 -15.88 2.22
CA SER A 56 -24.58 -16.57 0.98
C SER A 56 -25.40 -15.59 0.11
N GLY A 57 -24.82 -15.11 -0.96
CA GLY A 57 -25.44 -14.15 -1.88
C GLY A 57 -25.29 -14.57 -3.33
N PRO A 58 -25.75 -13.74 -4.27
CA PRO A 58 -25.45 -13.93 -5.68
C PRO A 58 -23.94 -14.03 -5.88
N THR A 59 -23.52 -14.93 -6.76
CA THR A 59 -22.12 -15.09 -7.14
C THR A 59 -21.85 -14.47 -8.51
N ARG A 60 -20.62 -14.01 -8.70
CA ARG A 60 -20.10 -13.45 -9.95
C ARG A 60 -18.74 -14.05 -10.25
N ALA A 61 -18.40 -14.23 -11.52
CA ALA A 61 -17.02 -14.56 -11.88
C ALA A 61 -16.12 -13.34 -11.68
N LEU A 62 -14.94 -13.54 -11.09
CA LEU A 62 -14.00 -12.46 -10.77
C LEU A 62 -13.56 -11.68 -12.02
N ASP A 63 -13.35 -12.38 -13.14
CA ASP A 63 -12.91 -11.81 -14.41
C ASP A 63 -13.97 -10.95 -15.11
N GLU A 64 -15.25 -11.08 -14.71
CA GLU A 64 -16.35 -10.23 -15.17
C GLU A 64 -16.48 -8.92 -14.37
N LEU A 65 -15.74 -8.78 -13.28
CA LEU A 65 -15.87 -7.64 -12.38
C LEU A 65 -14.86 -6.53 -12.69
N THR A 66 -15.33 -5.30 -12.65
CA THR A 66 -14.44 -4.14 -12.57
C THR A 66 -14.08 -3.88 -11.11
N LEU A 67 -12.87 -4.27 -10.72
CA LEU A 67 -12.40 -4.07 -9.37
C LEU A 67 -12.04 -2.60 -9.12
N LEU A 68 -12.33 -2.13 -7.94
CA LEU A 68 -11.83 -0.89 -7.37
C LEU A 68 -10.76 -1.20 -6.33
N ALA A 69 -10.08 -0.18 -5.81
CA ALA A 69 -9.32 -0.36 -4.57
C ALA A 69 -10.23 -1.00 -3.51
N PRO A 70 -9.73 -1.92 -2.67
CA PRO A 70 -10.55 -2.51 -1.60
C PRO A 70 -11.22 -1.45 -0.74
N LEU A 71 -10.53 -0.33 -0.52
CA LEU A 71 -11.02 0.86 0.16
C LEU A 71 -10.81 2.10 -0.71
N PRO A 72 -11.75 2.42 -1.64
CA PRO A 72 -11.57 3.51 -2.62
C PRO A 72 -11.46 4.90 -2.01
N ARG A 73 -11.95 5.09 -0.81
CA ARG A 73 -11.91 6.36 -0.06
C ARG A 73 -11.54 6.10 1.40
N PRO A 74 -10.26 5.83 1.70
CA PRO A 74 -9.82 5.63 3.08
C PRO A 74 -10.03 6.90 3.91
N ARG A 75 -10.13 6.74 5.24
CA ARG A 75 -10.24 7.89 6.15
C ARG A 75 -8.97 8.72 6.19
N SER A 76 -7.84 8.04 6.17
CA SER A 76 -6.51 8.64 5.99
C SER A 76 -5.59 7.65 5.30
N ILE A 77 -4.49 8.15 4.75
CA ILE A 77 -3.35 7.34 4.32
C ILE A 77 -2.12 7.89 5.04
N ARG A 78 -1.41 7.01 5.71
CA ARG A 78 -0.08 7.26 6.27
C ARG A 78 0.85 6.27 5.65
N ASP A 79 1.95 6.77 5.11
CA ASP A 79 2.96 5.89 4.57
C ASP A 79 4.24 6.01 5.37
N CYS A 80 4.74 4.85 5.83
CA CYS A 80 5.88 4.73 6.71
C CYS A 80 7.16 4.48 5.90
N MET A 81 8.29 4.51 6.58
CA MET A 81 9.58 4.05 6.06
C MET A 81 10.15 3.01 7.03
N VAL A 82 9.73 1.74 6.91
CA VAL A 82 10.11 0.70 7.88
C VAL A 82 11.27 -0.19 7.43
N PHE A 83 11.71 -0.05 6.15
CA PHE A 83 12.79 -0.86 5.59
C PHE A 83 14.11 -0.09 5.53
N GLU A 84 15.08 -0.49 6.36
CA GLU A 84 16.41 0.15 6.40
C GLU A 84 17.12 0.11 5.04
N GLN A 85 17.06 -1.05 4.39
CA GLN A 85 17.76 -1.27 3.12
C GLN A 85 17.31 -0.29 2.03
N HIS A 86 16.00 -0.01 1.93
CA HIS A 86 15.47 0.98 0.99
C HIS A 86 16.13 2.34 1.19
N ILE A 87 16.12 2.88 2.41
CA ILE A 87 16.63 4.22 2.70
C ILE A 87 18.14 4.30 2.42
N VAL A 88 18.89 3.25 2.78
CA VAL A 88 20.33 3.17 2.52
C VAL A 88 20.61 3.17 1.01
N GLN A 89 19.89 2.36 0.24
CA GLN A 89 20.09 2.26 -1.21
C GLN A 89 19.66 3.53 -1.93
N ALA A 90 18.48 4.09 -1.60
CA ALA A 90 18.00 5.36 -2.15
C ALA A 90 19.00 6.51 -1.87
N THR A 91 19.52 6.59 -0.63
CA THR A 91 20.54 7.58 -0.25
C THR A 91 21.83 7.41 -1.06
N ARG A 92 22.27 6.17 -1.28
CA ARG A 92 23.44 5.87 -2.12
C ARG A 92 23.24 6.29 -3.56
N THR A 93 22.07 6.00 -4.14
CA THR A 93 21.76 6.38 -5.53
C THR A 93 21.73 7.90 -5.69
N VAL A 94 21.09 8.62 -4.77
CA VAL A 94 21.11 10.10 -4.78
C VAL A 94 22.53 10.64 -4.61
N THR A 95 23.35 10.05 -3.76
CA THR A 95 24.74 10.46 -3.56
C THR A 95 25.57 10.18 -4.82
N ARG A 96 25.38 9.02 -5.44
CA ARG A 96 26.06 8.67 -6.70
C ARG A 96 25.70 9.64 -7.82
N SER A 97 24.46 10.08 -7.94
CA SER A 97 24.04 11.06 -8.93
C SER A 97 24.73 12.43 -8.77
N LYS A 98 25.15 12.78 -7.54
CA LYS A 98 25.83 14.06 -7.23
C LYS A 98 27.34 13.96 -7.29
N MET A 99 27.92 12.85 -6.87
CA MET A 99 29.38 12.66 -6.70
C MET A 99 30.02 11.80 -7.78
N GLY A 100 29.21 11.15 -8.65
CA GLY A 100 29.71 10.28 -9.71
C GLY A 100 30.62 9.19 -9.16
N PRO A 101 31.83 9.00 -9.74
CA PRO A 101 32.77 7.96 -9.31
C PRO A 101 33.31 8.14 -7.89
N PHE A 102 33.09 9.29 -7.26
CA PHE A 102 33.53 9.58 -5.89
C PHE A 102 32.52 9.14 -4.81
N GLU A 103 31.34 8.62 -5.17
CA GLU A 103 30.33 8.11 -4.22
C GLU A 103 30.92 7.14 -3.20
N PRO A 104 31.81 6.20 -3.52
CA PRO A 104 32.37 5.28 -2.53
C PRO A 104 33.08 5.96 -1.36
N LEU A 105 33.61 7.16 -1.55
CA LEU A 105 34.23 7.95 -0.48
C LEU A 105 33.20 8.48 0.52
N ALA A 106 31.94 8.67 0.11
CA ALA A 106 30.88 9.14 0.97
C ALA A 106 30.20 8.01 1.77
N ARG A 107 30.29 6.75 1.33
CA ARG A 107 29.61 5.60 1.97
C ARG A 107 29.79 5.49 3.49
N PRO A 108 31.00 5.67 4.06
CA PRO A 108 31.20 5.57 5.50
C PRO A 108 30.45 6.63 6.30
N PHE A 109 30.03 7.72 5.63
CA PHE A 109 29.32 8.87 6.23
C PHE A 109 27.82 8.83 5.97
N LEU A 110 27.32 7.94 5.09
CA LEU A 110 25.89 7.74 4.80
C LEU A 110 25.28 6.92 5.93
N ARG A 111 24.85 7.61 6.98
CA ARG A 111 24.17 6.99 8.12
C ARG A 111 22.74 7.50 8.18
N LEU A 112 21.82 6.59 8.50
CA LEU A 112 20.46 6.98 8.84
C LEU A 112 20.45 7.81 10.13
N SER A 113 19.43 8.65 10.24
CA SER A 113 19.20 9.38 11.50
C SER A 113 18.96 8.38 12.63
N LYS A 114 19.48 8.66 13.83
CA LYS A 114 19.16 7.87 15.02
C LYS A 114 17.67 7.81 15.31
N VAL A 115 16.96 8.90 15.01
CA VAL A 115 15.49 8.98 15.16
C VAL A 115 14.78 7.89 14.37
N TRP A 116 15.30 7.52 13.18
CA TRP A 116 14.69 6.45 12.37
C TRP A 116 14.76 5.08 13.07
N TYR A 117 15.82 4.82 13.84
CA TYR A 117 15.93 3.57 14.62
C TYR A 117 15.10 3.60 15.91
N GLU A 118 14.80 4.80 16.42
CA GLU A 118 14.07 4.99 17.68
C GLU A 118 12.55 4.91 17.50
N GLN A 119 12.05 5.28 16.30
CA GLN A 119 10.61 5.31 16.01
C GLN A 119 10.32 5.22 14.52
N PRO A 120 9.14 4.66 14.12
CA PRO A 120 8.66 4.75 12.75
C PRO A 120 8.53 6.20 12.30
N ILE A 121 8.96 6.47 11.06
CA ILE A 121 8.78 7.77 10.40
C ILE A 121 7.73 7.58 9.31
N PHE A 122 6.81 8.53 9.17
CA PHE A 122 5.75 8.48 8.19
C PHE A 122 5.41 9.87 7.65
N TYR A 123 4.76 9.92 6.51
CA TYR A 123 4.08 11.11 5.99
C TYR A 123 2.60 10.82 5.75
N LYS A 124 1.79 11.86 5.56
CA LYS A 124 0.37 11.75 5.22
C LYS A 124 0.20 11.94 3.71
N SER A 125 -0.42 10.96 3.06
CA SER A 125 -0.68 10.97 1.64
C SER A 125 -2.11 11.45 1.32
N ASN A 126 -2.35 11.77 0.03
CA ASN A 126 -3.64 12.23 -0.47
C ASN A 126 -4.63 11.06 -0.59
N ARG A 127 -5.58 10.96 0.34
CA ARG A 127 -6.63 9.94 0.31
C ARG A 127 -7.56 9.99 -0.93
N PHE A 128 -7.52 11.06 -1.70
CA PHE A 128 -8.37 11.23 -2.89
C PHE A 128 -7.70 10.77 -4.18
N SER A 129 -6.40 10.45 -4.15
CA SER A 129 -5.64 9.95 -5.29
C SER A 129 -5.65 8.41 -5.41
N VAL A 130 -6.49 7.72 -4.63
CA VAL A 130 -6.55 6.26 -4.61
C VAL A 130 -7.19 5.72 -5.88
N VAL A 131 -6.51 4.74 -6.49
CA VAL A 131 -7.00 3.91 -7.59
C VAL A 131 -6.91 2.42 -7.24
N GLY A 132 -7.67 1.61 -7.94
CA GLY A 132 -7.69 0.15 -7.78
C GLY A 132 -6.89 -0.59 -8.85
N PRO A 133 -7.02 -1.93 -8.87
CA PRO A 133 -6.45 -2.76 -9.92
C PRO A 133 -6.94 -2.34 -11.30
N GLU A 134 -6.10 -2.55 -12.32
CA GLU A 134 -6.35 -2.26 -13.74
C GLU A 134 -6.61 -0.78 -14.07
N ALA A 135 -6.61 0.12 -13.08
CA ALA A 135 -6.76 1.55 -13.32
C ALA A 135 -5.52 2.14 -13.99
N ASP A 136 -5.74 3.12 -14.87
CA ASP A 136 -4.66 3.93 -15.43
C ASP A 136 -4.07 4.86 -14.38
N VAL A 137 -2.74 4.87 -14.26
CA VAL A 137 -1.98 5.78 -13.41
C VAL A 137 -1.39 6.89 -14.26
N ARG A 138 -1.80 8.14 -13.99
CA ARG A 138 -1.42 9.30 -14.78
C ARG A 138 -0.08 9.87 -14.30
N MET A 139 0.94 9.68 -15.12
CA MET A 139 2.26 10.28 -14.87
C MET A 139 2.16 11.81 -14.93
N PRO A 140 2.56 12.56 -13.88
CA PRO A 140 2.57 14.03 -13.94
C PRO A 140 3.40 14.55 -15.11
N ALA A 141 2.84 15.46 -15.92
CA ALA A 141 3.48 15.95 -17.14
C ALA A 141 4.85 16.63 -16.90
N ALA A 142 5.12 17.08 -15.68
CA ALA A 142 6.37 17.75 -15.30
C ALA A 142 7.47 16.82 -14.83
N THR A 143 7.22 15.48 -14.76
CA THR A 143 8.23 14.52 -14.29
C THR A 143 8.94 13.82 -15.44
N GLU A 144 10.25 13.66 -15.29
CA GLU A 144 11.10 12.81 -16.14
C GLU A 144 11.53 11.51 -15.41
N LYS A 145 11.18 11.39 -14.13
CA LYS A 145 11.58 10.27 -13.26
C LYS A 145 10.38 9.73 -12.51
N PHE A 146 9.48 9.08 -13.27
CA PHE A 146 8.32 8.44 -12.70
C PHE A 146 8.68 7.05 -12.19
N ASP A 147 8.21 6.70 -11.00
CA ASP A 147 8.65 5.52 -10.26
C ASP A 147 7.48 4.80 -9.60
N TYR A 148 7.62 3.50 -9.39
CA TYR A 148 6.77 2.68 -8.54
C TYR A 148 7.43 2.47 -7.18
N GLU A 149 6.67 2.09 -6.19
CA GLU A 149 7.16 1.68 -4.87
C GLU A 149 6.46 0.37 -4.45
N LEU A 150 7.25 -0.71 -4.38
CA LEU A 150 6.75 -2.04 -3.97
C LEU A 150 6.55 -2.04 -2.46
N GLU A 151 5.28 -1.96 -2.06
CA GLU A 151 4.86 -1.88 -0.67
C GLU A 151 3.68 -2.80 -0.38
N TRP A 152 3.44 -3.00 0.89
CA TRP A 152 2.20 -3.51 1.40
C TRP A 152 1.66 -2.59 2.50
N ALA A 153 0.40 -2.75 2.84
CA ALA A 153 -0.26 -1.87 3.80
C ALA A 153 -1.19 -2.66 4.72
N ILE A 154 -1.42 -2.12 5.91
CA ILE A 154 -2.52 -2.53 6.79
C ILE A 154 -3.69 -1.57 6.65
N VAL A 155 -4.89 -2.08 6.88
CA VAL A 155 -6.09 -1.29 7.08
C VAL A 155 -6.50 -1.42 8.55
N VAL A 156 -6.68 -0.29 9.23
CA VAL A 156 -7.17 -0.26 10.62
C VAL A 156 -8.63 -0.73 10.64
N GLY A 157 -8.94 -1.67 11.53
CA GLY A 157 -10.27 -2.28 11.66
C GLY A 157 -10.94 -2.06 13.01
N ARG A 158 -10.22 -1.51 13.98
CA ARG A 158 -10.72 -1.22 15.31
C ARG A 158 -10.19 0.10 15.80
N GLU A 159 -11.09 0.95 16.30
CA GLU A 159 -10.70 2.20 16.95
C GLU A 159 -9.81 1.92 18.17
N GLY A 160 -8.77 2.77 18.34
CA GLY A 160 -7.90 2.70 19.51
C GLY A 160 -6.97 3.89 19.63
N ARG A 161 -6.63 4.19 20.87
CA ARG A 161 -5.65 5.20 21.27
C ARG A 161 -4.69 4.57 22.29
N ASP A 162 -3.43 4.97 22.27
CA ASP A 162 -2.42 4.46 23.20
C ASP A 162 -2.40 2.92 23.24
N ILE A 163 -2.43 2.30 22.05
CA ILE A 163 -2.57 0.85 21.87
C ILE A 163 -1.31 0.16 22.37
N PRO A 164 -1.42 -0.78 23.33
CA PRO A 164 -0.27 -1.54 23.79
C PRO A 164 0.20 -2.54 22.71
N ARG A 165 1.50 -2.82 22.65
CA ARG A 165 2.14 -3.64 21.63
C ARG A 165 1.51 -5.01 21.44
N GLU A 166 1.20 -5.68 22.55
CA GLU A 166 0.60 -7.03 22.56
C GLU A 166 -0.82 -7.07 21.99
N ARG A 167 -1.46 -5.92 21.83
CA ARG A 167 -2.82 -5.80 21.26
C ARG A 167 -2.85 -5.16 19.87
N ALA A 168 -1.70 -4.81 19.32
CA ALA A 168 -1.63 -4.07 18.07
C ALA A 168 -2.36 -4.80 16.90
N PHE A 169 -2.17 -6.11 16.79
CA PHE A 169 -2.84 -6.90 15.74
C PHE A 169 -4.36 -6.97 15.86
N GLU A 170 -4.94 -6.75 17.06
CA GLU A 170 -6.40 -6.66 17.22
C GLU A 170 -7.00 -5.45 16.46
N HIS A 171 -6.18 -4.48 16.08
CA HIS A 171 -6.59 -3.28 15.38
C HIS A 171 -6.40 -3.36 13.86
N ILE A 172 -5.84 -4.46 13.33
CA ILE A 172 -5.66 -4.70 11.90
C ILE A 172 -6.87 -5.45 11.35
N ALA A 173 -7.59 -4.84 10.40
CA ALA A 173 -8.67 -5.51 9.66
C ALA A 173 -8.13 -6.46 8.60
N GLY A 174 -7.01 -6.11 7.99
CA GLY A 174 -6.37 -6.90 6.95
C GLY A 174 -5.20 -6.18 6.30
N PHE A 175 -4.64 -6.87 5.31
CA PHE A 175 -3.50 -6.47 4.51
C PHE A 175 -3.90 -6.25 3.06
N THR A 176 -3.22 -5.33 2.37
CA THR A 176 -3.38 -5.08 0.94
C THR A 176 -2.04 -4.69 0.33
N ILE A 177 -1.91 -4.76 -1.00
CA ILE A 177 -0.74 -4.20 -1.70
C ILE A 177 -0.94 -2.71 -1.85
N PHE A 178 0.15 -1.96 -1.75
CA PHE A 178 0.20 -0.54 -1.96
C PHE A 178 1.31 -0.19 -2.95
N ASP A 179 0.99 0.60 -3.97
CA ASP A 179 1.98 1.26 -4.84
C ASP A 179 1.87 2.77 -4.63
N ASP A 180 2.90 3.35 -4.01
CA ASP A 180 3.00 4.79 -3.80
C ASP A 180 3.77 5.43 -4.95
N PHE A 181 3.12 5.54 -6.10
CA PHE A 181 3.71 6.10 -7.31
C PHE A 181 4.35 7.47 -7.05
N THR A 182 5.57 7.66 -7.53
CA THR A 182 6.39 8.81 -7.17
C THR A 182 6.97 9.52 -8.39
N ALA A 183 6.75 10.83 -8.48
CA ALA A 183 7.51 11.72 -9.37
C ALA A 183 8.80 12.16 -8.66
N ARG A 184 9.89 11.39 -8.82
CA ARG A 184 11.13 11.51 -8.03
C ARG A 184 11.84 12.86 -8.13
N ASP A 185 11.84 13.46 -9.30
CA ASP A 185 12.44 14.79 -9.51
C ASP A 185 11.65 15.88 -8.77
N ILE A 186 10.32 15.80 -8.78
CA ILE A 186 9.43 16.69 -8.02
C ILE A 186 9.64 16.47 -6.52
N GLN A 187 9.56 15.22 -6.06
CA GLN A 187 9.78 14.81 -4.66
C GLN A 187 11.13 15.33 -4.14
N MET A 188 12.22 15.08 -4.89
CA MET A 188 13.56 15.51 -4.49
C MET A 188 13.72 17.02 -4.41
N ARG A 189 12.98 17.77 -5.23
CA ARG A 189 12.95 19.23 -5.16
C ARG A 189 12.23 19.72 -3.90
N GLU A 190 11.08 19.14 -3.57
CA GLU A 190 10.29 19.49 -2.39
C GLU A 190 11.04 19.17 -1.09
N MET A 191 11.66 17.99 -1.00
CA MET A 191 12.40 17.57 0.20
C MET A 191 13.56 18.50 0.56
N LYS A 192 14.09 19.32 -0.38
CA LYS A 192 15.07 20.38 -0.07
C LYS A 192 14.48 21.44 0.87
N ALA A 193 13.17 21.64 0.84
CA ALA A 193 12.47 22.57 1.74
C ALA A 193 12.23 21.96 3.14
N ARG A 194 12.58 20.71 3.38
CA ARG A 194 12.52 19.98 4.67
C ARG A 194 11.11 19.82 5.24
N LEU A 195 10.08 19.83 4.41
CA LEU A 195 8.69 19.60 4.84
C LEU A 195 8.16 18.21 4.50
N GLY A 196 8.82 17.48 3.64
CA GLY A 196 8.44 16.13 3.21
C GLY A 196 7.86 16.10 1.80
N PRO A 197 7.56 14.91 1.27
CA PRO A 197 6.98 14.77 -0.04
C PRO A 197 5.50 15.23 -0.02
N ALA A 198 5.08 15.91 -1.09
CA ALA A 198 3.69 16.29 -1.32
C ALA A 198 3.36 16.18 -2.82
N LYS A 199 3.66 17.19 -3.63
CA LYS A 199 3.31 17.18 -5.07
C LYS A 199 3.97 16.06 -5.86
N GLY A 200 5.09 15.54 -5.40
CA GLY A 200 5.75 14.39 -5.98
C GLY A 200 5.00 13.06 -5.79
N LYS A 201 3.98 13.03 -4.90
CA LYS A 201 3.18 11.84 -4.53
C LYS A 201 1.67 12.08 -4.56
N ASP A 202 1.19 13.28 -4.19
CA ASP A 202 -0.24 13.59 -4.02
C ASP A 202 -0.98 13.89 -5.35
N PHE A 203 -0.41 13.53 -6.50
CA PHE A 203 -1.08 13.71 -7.79
C PHE A 203 -2.24 12.71 -7.95
N ASP A 204 -3.22 13.07 -8.76
CA ASP A 204 -4.34 12.17 -9.06
C ASP A 204 -3.82 10.81 -9.55
N THR A 205 -4.40 9.73 -9.01
CA THR A 205 -3.99 8.34 -9.28
C THR A 205 -2.65 7.89 -8.68
N GLY A 206 -2.04 8.70 -7.79
CA GLY A 206 -0.71 8.43 -7.22
C GLY A 206 -0.65 7.27 -6.23
N ASN A 207 -1.79 6.87 -5.64
CA ASN A 207 -1.86 5.78 -4.67
C ASN A 207 -2.67 4.61 -5.24
N ALA A 208 -2.03 3.49 -5.59
CA ALA A 208 -2.75 2.29 -6.00
C ALA A 208 -2.86 1.29 -4.85
N LEU A 209 -4.08 0.79 -4.59
CA LEU A 209 -4.36 -0.18 -3.53
C LEU A 209 -5.10 -1.39 -4.09
N GLY A 210 -4.71 -2.59 -3.67
CA GLY A 210 -5.42 -3.81 -4.08
C GLY A 210 -4.59 -5.08 -4.09
N PRO A 211 -5.07 -6.13 -4.74
CA PRO A 211 -6.42 -6.24 -5.30
C PRO A 211 -7.49 -6.47 -4.24
N TYR A 212 -7.10 -6.98 -3.07
CA TYR A 212 -7.97 -7.40 -1.99
C TYR A 212 -7.56 -6.78 -0.66
N LEU A 213 -8.51 -6.70 0.28
CA LEU A 213 -8.23 -6.67 1.71
C LEU A 213 -8.25 -8.10 2.23
N VAL A 214 -7.09 -8.61 2.62
CA VAL A 214 -6.90 -9.98 3.10
C VAL A 214 -6.88 -9.98 4.62
N THR A 215 -7.85 -10.66 5.26
CA THR A 215 -7.94 -10.70 6.72
C THR A 215 -6.76 -11.44 7.35
N PRO A 216 -6.34 -11.12 8.60
CA PRO A 216 -5.12 -11.66 9.20
C PRO A 216 -5.07 -13.18 9.34
N ASP A 217 -6.23 -13.85 9.42
CA ASP A 217 -6.32 -15.32 9.47
C ASP A 217 -5.88 -16.02 8.19
N GLU A 218 -5.84 -15.32 7.06
CA GLU A 218 -5.31 -15.83 5.78
C GLU A 218 -3.78 -15.67 5.65
N ILE A 219 -3.15 -14.91 6.52
CA ILE A 219 -1.71 -14.62 6.51
C ILE A 219 -1.08 -15.12 7.82
N PRO A 220 -0.67 -16.40 7.88
CA PRO A 220 -0.17 -17.01 9.13
C PRO A 220 1.08 -16.32 9.69
N ASP A 221 1.99 -15.89 8.83
CA ASP A 221 3.17 -15.11 9.21
C ASP A 221 3.32 -13.88 8.30
N PRO A 222 2.89 -12.70 8.80
CA PRO A 222 2.99 -11.45 8.03
C PRO A 222 4.43 -10.96 7.82
N TYR A 223 5.41 -11.60 8.46
CA TYR A 223 6.83 -11.25 8.37
C TYR A 223 7.66 -12.29 7.60
N ALA A 224 7.02 -13.10 6.75
CA ALA A 224 7.70 -14.08 5.91
C ALA A 224 7.22 -14.05 4.44
N LEU A 225 6.56 -12.96 4.02
CA LEU A 225 5.97 -12.87 2.68
C LEU A 225 7.01 -12.43 1.66
N THR A 226 6.99 -13.07 0.49
CA THR A 226 7.73 -12.62 -0.69
C THR A 226 7.00 -11.46 -1.35
N MET A 227 7.76 -10.46 -1.79
CA MET A 227 7.25 -9.28 -2.52
C MET A 227 8.00 -9.16 -3.84
N ILE A 228 7.27 -8.98 -4.95
CA ILE A 228 7.85 -8.92 -6.32
C ILE A 228 7.22 -7.76 -7.08
N ALA A 229 8.05 -7.01 -7.81
CA ALA A 229 7.56 -6.07 -8.83
C ALA A 229 8.01 -6.50 -10.21
N ARG A 230 7.07 -6.50 -11.17
CA ARG A 230 7.34 -6.72 -12.59
C ARG A 230 6.90 -5.51 -13.40
N ILE A 231 7.74 -5.13 -14.34
CA ILE A 231 7.42 -4.07 -15.29
C ILE A 231 7.41 -4.69 -16.70
N ASN A 232 6.25 -4.64 -17.35
CA ASN A 232 6.02 -5.30 -18.65
C ASN A 232 6.39 -6.81 -18.61
N GLY A 233 6.10 -7.48 -17.50
CA GLY A 233 6.39 -8.90 -17.27
C GLY A 233 7.85 -9.20 -16.88
N GLU A 234 8.79 -8.23 -16.92
CA GLU A 234 10.17 -8.39 -16.45
C GLU A 234 10.22 -8.14 -14.93
N GLU A 235 10.79 -9.06 -14.16
CA GLU A 235 11.02 -8.86 -12.72
C GLU A 235 12.10 -7.78 -12.52
N TRP A 236 11.70 -6.66 -11.91
CA TRP A 236 12.61 -5.56 -11.56
C TRP A 236 13.01 -5.60 -10.10
N SER A 237 12.11 -6.03 -9.23
CA SER A 237 12.32 -6.00 -7.78
C SER A 237 11.86 -7.28 -7.13
N ARG A 238 12.60 -7.71 -6.12
CA ARG A 238 12.24 -8.80 -5.20
C ARG A 238 12.70 -8.47 -3.80
N GLY A 239 11.80 -8.63 -2.83
CA GLY A 239 12.07 -8.40 -1.42
C GLY A 239 11.22 -9.28 -0.53
N THR A 240 11.24 -9.01 0.76
CA THR A 240 10.47 -9.76 1.75
C THR A 240 10.02 -8.86 2.90
N THR A 241 8.85 -9.14 3.45
CA THR A 241 8.37 -8.48 4.67
C THR A 241 9.21 -8.79 5.90
N ALA A 242 10.06 -9.84 5.85
CA ALA A 242 10.98 -10.18 6.93
C ALA A 242 12.01 -9.08 7.22
N ASP A 243 12.30 -8.22 6.24
CA ASP A 243 13.28 -7.14 6.35
C ASP A 243 12.72 -5.87 7.02
N MET A 244 11.48 -5.89 7.50
CA MET A 244 10.90 -4.78 8.27
C MET A 244 11.69 -4.56 9.56
N HIS A 245 12.34 -3.39 9.70
CA HIS A 245 12.99 -2.98 10.94
C HIS A 245 11.95 -2.61 12.02
N HIS A 246 10.98 -1.76 11.67
CA HIS A 246 9.82 -1.49 12.50
C HIS A 246 8.67 -2.39 12.05
N ARG A 247 8.25 -3.31 12.92
CA ARG A 247 7.11 -4.20 12.66
C ARG A 247 5.79 -3.46 12.83
N TRP A 248 4.70 -4.04 12.38
CA TRP A 248 3.37 -3.43 12.48
C TRP A 248 2.98 -3.08 13.91
N GLU A 249 3.41 -3.86 14.88
CA GLU A 249 3.19 -3.57 16.29
C GLU A 249 3.89 -2.26 16.70
N ASP A 250 5.11 -2.02 16.23
CA ASP A 250 5.85 -0.78 16.51
C ASP A 250 5.17 0.41 15.85
N VAL A 251 4.72 0.22 14.60
CA VAL A 251 4.00 1.25 13.82
C VAL A 251 2.69 1.62 14.51
N ILE A 252 1.86 0.65 14.89
CA ILE A 252 0.57 0.90 15.55
C ILE A 252 0.76 1.58 16.90
N VAL A 253 1.71 1.11 17.72
CA VAL A 253 2.05 1.74 19.01
C VAL A 253 2.46 3.19 18.82
N HIS A 254 3.33 3.45 17.84
CA HIS A 254 3.79 4.81 17.57
C HIS A 254 2.68 5.72 17.06
N LEU A 255 1.89 5.26 16.09
CA LEU A 255 0.82 6.05 15.48
C LEU A 255 -0.34 6.33 16.44
N SER A 256 -0.62 5.40 17.37
CA SER A 256 -1.72 5.54 18.32
C SER A 256 -1.37 6.34 19.59
N ARG A 257 -0.09 6.68 19.78
CA ARG A 257 0.34 7.44 20.95
C ARG A 257 -0.24 8.84 20.92
N ASP A 258 -1.06 9.17 21.91
CA ASP A 258 -1.78 10.44 22.01
C ASP A 258 -2.69 10.76 20.80
N GLU A 259 -2.89 9.81 19.88
CA GLU A 259 -3.71 9.94 18.67
C GLU A 259 -4.65 8.74 18.53
N THR A 260 -5.92 8.97 18.19
CA THR A 260 -6.87 7.89 17.94
C THR A 260 -6.76 7.41 16.51
N LEU A 261 -6.56 6.10 16.32
CA LEU A 261 -6.68 5.43 15.03
C LEU A 261 -8.13 4.99 14.83
N TYR A 262 -8.66 5.17 13.62
CA TYR A 262 -10.03 4.82 13.28
C TYR A 262 -10.10 3.72 12.21
N PRO A 263 -11.15 2.85 12.25
CA PRO A 263 -11.38 1.88 11.17
C PRO A 263 -11.37 2.57 9.80
N GLY A 264 -10.74 1.94 8.80
CA GLY A 264 -10.64 2.51 7.46
C GLY A 264 -9.51 3.51 7.24
N GLU A 265 -8.59 3.67 8.18
CA GLU A 265 -7.29 4.30 7.91
C GLU A 265 -6.35 3.26 7.28
N VAL A 266 -5.58 3.67 6.29
CA VAL A 266 -4.57 2.87 5.60
C VAL A 266 -3.19 3.29 6.08
N VAL A 267 -2.34 2.31 6.37
CA VAL A 267 -0.94 2.54 6.76
C VAL A 267 -0.04 1.72 5.87
N GLY A 268 0.72 2.39 5.00
CA GLY A 268 1.74 1.80 4.13
C GLY A 268 3.02 1.47 4.91
N SER A 269 3.74 0.47 4.43
CA SER A 269 5.01 0.03 5.03
C SER A 269 6.19 0.91 4.63
N GLY A 270 6.06 1.63 3.54
CA GLY A 270 7.20 2.10 2.79
C GLY A 270 7.81 1.01 1.92
N THR A 271 8.58 1.43 0.95
CA THR A 271 9.18 0.58 -0.07
C THR A 271 10.11 -0.48 0.53
N VAL A 272 9.95 -1.74 0.13
CA VAL A 272 10.92 -2.81 0.48
C VAL A 272 12.29 -2.51 -0.16
N GLY A 273 13.37 -3.03 0.44
CA GLY A 273 14.72 -2.85 -0.12
C GLY A 273 14.85 -3.37 -1.55
N GLY A 274 15.34 -2.53 -2.47
CA GLY A 274 15.37 -2.82 -3.91
C GLY A 274 14.01 -2.70 -4.58
N GLY A 275 13.00 -2.17 -3.89
CA GLY A 275 11.60 -2.18 -4.29
C GLY A 275 11.17 -1.02 -5.19
N CYS A 276 12.07 -0.19 -5.68
CA CYS A 276 11.71 0.92 -6.58
C CYS A 276 12.78 1.18 -7.65
N GLY A 277 12.35 1.86 -8.71
CA GLY A 277 13.21 2.21 -9.83
C GLY A 277 14.35 3.17 -9.45
N LEU A 278 14.15 4.05 -8.45
CA LEU A 278 15.19 4.92 -7.93
C LEU A 278 16.42 4.13 -7.48
N GLU A 279 16.23 3.03 -6.76
CA GLU A 279 17.31 2.17 -6.28
C GLU A 279 18.01 1.43 -7.44
N LEU A 280 17.26 1.07 -8.47
CA LEU A 280 17.73 0.36 -9.66
C LEU A 280 18.35 1.28 -10.71
N GLY A 281 18.08 2.60 -10.62
CA GLY A 281 18.45 3.58 -11.64
C GLY A 281 17.59 3.47 -12.91
N ARG A 282 16.38 2.94 -12.82
CA ARG A 282 15.40 2.73 -13.91
C ARG A 282 14.09 3.45 -13.55
N TYR A 283 13.42 4.05 -14.53
CA TYR A 283 12.18 4.77 -14.32
C TYR A 283 11.11 4.34 -15.31
N LEU A 284 9.87 4.45 -14.89
CA LEU A 284 8.68 4.12 -15.67
C LEU A 284 8.45 5.13 -16.80
N LYS A 285 7.78 4.66 -17.84
CA LYS A 285 7.35 5.46 -18.99
C LYS A 285 5.87 5.24 -19.25
N ALA A 286 5.25 6.18 -19.93
CA ALA A 286 3.89 5.99 -20.42
C ALA A 286 3.82 4.74 -21.33
N GLY A 287 2.84 3.89 -21.08
CA GLY A 287 2.66 2.58 -21.71
C GLY A 287 3.14 1.41 -20.86
N ASP A 288 3.99 1.64 -19.84
CA ASP A 288 4.44 0.56 -18.97
C ASP A 288 3.29 0.01 -18.13
N VAL A 289 3.35 -1.30 -17.89
CA VAL A 289 2.46 -2.04 -16.99
C VAL A 289 3.27 -2.44 -15.76
N VAL A 290 2.80 -2.01 -14.60
CA VAL A 290 3.37 -2.31 -13.28
C VAL A 290 2.54 -3.40 -12.64
N GLU A 291 3.19 -4.46 -12.16
CA GLU A 291 2.59 -5.55 -11.40
C GLU A 291 3.33 -5.69 -10.08
N LEU A 292 2.64 -5.44 -8.98
CA LEU A 292 3.15 -5.68 -7.63
C LEU A 292 2.48 -6.93 -7.08
N GLU A 293 3.27 -7.90 -6.68
CA GLU A 293 2.83 -9.16 -6.08
C GLU A 293 3.29 -9.24 -4.64
N VAL A 294 2.38 -9.57 -3.73
CA VAL A 294 2.71 -9.93 -2.34
C VAL A 294 2.08 -11.28 -2.05
N GLU A 295 2.92 -12.20 -1.59
CA GLU A 295 2.51 -13.57 -1.27
C GLU A 295 1.30 -13.61 -0.33
N GLY A 296 0.32 -14.44 -0.65
CA GLY A 296 -0.94 -14.57 0.10
C GLY A 296 -1.97 -13.46 -0.17
N ILE A 297 -1.54 -12.28 -0.66
CA ILE A 297 -2.46 -11.18 -0.98
C ILE A 297 -2.93 -11.29 -2.43
N GLY A 298 -2.01 -11.27 -3.41
CA GLY A 298 -2.34 -11.33 -4.83
C GLY A 298 -1.42 -10.45 -5.67
N VAL A 299 -1.95 -9.94 -6.80
CA VAL A 299 -1.24 -9.06 -7.72
C VAL A 299 -2.04 -7.78 -7.94
N LEU A 300 -1.44 -6.64 -7.67
CA LEU A 300 -1.96 -5.32 -8.04
C LEU A 300 -1.32 -4.91 -9.36
N ARG A 301 -2.15 -4.69 -10.38
CA ARG A 301 -1.69 -4.37 -11.74
C ARG A 301 -2.27 -3.04 -12.17
N ASN A 302 -1.39 -2.16 -12.69
CA ASN A 302 -1.77 -0.84 -13.18
C ASN A 302 -1.00 -0.51 -14.46
N ARG A 303 -1.59 0.34 -15.32
CA ARG A 303 -0.94 0.86 -16.51
C ARG A 303 -0.55 2.32 -16.30
N VAL A 304 0.67 2.69 -16.64
CA VAL A 304 1.12 4.08 -16.66
C VAL A 304 0.68 4.76 -17.95
N VAL A 305 0.02 5.90 -17.84
CA VAL A 305 -0.39 6.73 -18.99
C VAL A 305 0.21 8.13 -18.88
N ALA A 306 0.36 8.81 -20.01
CA ALA A 306 0.78 10.21 -20.00
C ALA A 306 -0.28 11.08 -19.32
N GLY A 307 0.14 12.03 -18.50
CA GLY A 307 -0.70 13.03 -17.85
C GLY A 307 -1.01 14.26 -18.70
#